data_0200cc48f0fe369cce9907b93a85746d
#
_entry.id   0200cc48f0fe369cce9907b93a85746d
#
_cell.length_a   1.000
_cell.length_b   1.000
_cell.length_c   1.000
_cell.angle_alpha   90.00
_cell.angle_beta   90.00
_cell.angle_gamma   90.00
#
_symmetry.space_group_name_H-M   'P 1'
#
loop_
_entity.id
_entity.type
_entity.pdbx_description
1 polymer ?
#
loop_
_entity_poly.entity_id
_entity_poly.type
_entity_poly.pdbx_seq_one_letter_code
_entity_poly.pdbx_strand_id
1 'polypeptide(L)'
;MSFDTMLIIISLLLLAGGVGKRTLDRSGVSRRAGVSFFIVLAALSHFKLSLSDGVRISPACITAAVWPLVFAFRKRAACRAPQLILPLAALCGITASALMPYVGGEGGALFASVLTSAAAGALAGLPFGLAFSGSFTLFLITAGGVAEALESGIMFLELTNGALACQLAGMLAVCSCALIKQTLRTSVRTYSDERTVK
;
A
#
# COMPACT_ATOMS: atom_id res chain seq x y z
N MET A 1 -5.84 -19.56 -8.65
CA MET A 1 -5.81 -18.09 -8.78
C MET A 1 -4.97 -17.58 -7.61
N SER A 2 -3.92 -16.81 -7.86
CA SER A 2 -3.06 -16.34 -6.77
C SER A 2 -3.75 -15.21 -5.96
N PHE A 3 -3.35 -15.04 -4.71
CA PHE A 3 -3.99 -14.07 -3.80
C PHE A 3 -3.83 -12.62 -4.28
N ASP A 4 -2.69 -12.27 -4.85
CA ASP A 4 -2.42 -10.98 -5.48
C ASP A 4 -3.36 -10.69 -6.68
N THR A 5 -3.59 -11.70 -7.55
CA THR A 5 -4.53 -11.59 -8.67
C THR A 5 -5.96 -11.32 -8.18
N MET A 6 -6.37 -12.01 -7.11
CA MET A 6 -7.69 -11.79 -6.51
C MET A 6 -7.81 -10.35 -5.95
N LEU A 7 -6.78 -9.84 -5.28
CA LEU A 7 -6.77 -8.46 -4.77
C LEU A 7 -6.82 -7.42 -5.90
N ILE A 8 -6.12 -7.65 -7.01
CA ILE A 8 -6.18 -6.78 -8.19
C ILE A 8 -7.61 -6.75 -8.77
N ILE A 9 -8.25 -7.91 -8.95
CA ILE A 9 -9.60 -8.00 -9.48
C ILE A 9 -10.61 -7.31 -8.56
N ILE A 10 -10.54 -7.56 -7.25
CA ILE A 10 -11.42 -6.91 -6.27
C ILE A 10 -11.23 -5.38 -6.34
N SER A 11 -9.99 -4.90 -6.39
CA SER A 11 -9.70 -3.48 -6.48
C SER A 11 -10.24 -2.84 -7.76
N LEU A 12 -10.11 -3.54 -8.90
CA LEU A 12 -10.68 -3.11 -10.18
C LEU A 12 -12.22 -3.05 -10.13
N LEU A 13 -12.87 -4.08 -9.55
CA LEU A 13 -14.33 -4.13 -9.42
C LEU A 13 -14.85 -3.00 -8.51
N LEU A 14 -14.19 -2.74 -7.39
CA LEU A 14 -14.53 -1.65 -6.48
C LEU A 14 -14.41 -0.28 -7.17
N LEU A 15 -13.32 -0.06 -7.91
CA LEU A 15 -13.12 1.16 -8.69
C LEU A 15 -14.12 1.29 -9.85
N ALA A 16 -14.39 0.18 -10.55
CA ALA A 16 -15.37 0.14 -11.63
C ALA A 16 -16.80 0.38 -11.11
N GLY A 17 -17.13 -0.12 -9.93
CA GLY A 17 -18.41 0.12 -9.25
C GLY A 17 -18.55 1.54 -8.67
N GLY A 18 -17.49 2.37 -8.77
CA GLY A 18 -17.51 3.74 -8.24
C GLY A 18 -17.39 3.84 -6.71
N VAL A 19 -17.04 2.73 -6.05
CA VAL A 19 -16.80 2.73 -4.60
C VAL A 19 -15.62 3.67 -4.30
N GLY A 20 -15.84 4.59 -3.36
CA GLY A 20 -14.80 5.55 -2.98
C GLY A 20 -14.54 6.69 -3.98
N LYS A 21 -15.36 6.87 -5.03
CA LYS A 21 -15.20 7.94 -6.02
C LYS A 21 -14.98 9.31 -5.37
N ARG A 22 -15.83 9.69 -4.41
CA ARG A 22 -15.71 10.98 -3.70
C ARG A 22 -14.40 11.11 -2.93
N THR A 23 -13.90 10.01 -2.35
CA THR A 23 -12.64 9.98 -1.61
C THR A 23 -11.46 10.14 -2.54
N LEU A 24 -11.47 9.46 -3.68
CA LEU A 24 -10.44 9.55 -4.73
C LEU A 24 -10.42 10.95 -5.35
N ASP A 25 -11.56 11.49 -5.72
CA ASP A 25 -11.67 12.84 -6.32
C ASP A 25 -11.13 13.92 -5.38
N ARG A 26 -11.44 13.83 -4.07
CA ARG A 26 -10.88 14.74 -3.05
C ARG A 26 -9.37 14.61 -2.88
N SER A 27 -8.83 13.42 -3.10
CA SER A 27 -7.38 13.16 -3.07
C SER A 27 -6.70 13.54 -4.37
N GLY A 28 -7.45 13.98 -5.39
CA GLY A 28 -6.94 14.31 -6.71
C GLY A 28 -6.56 13.11 -7.57
N VAL A 29 -6.93 11.90 -7.15
CA VAL A 29 -6.74 10.67 -7.94
C VAL A 29 -7.94 10.49 -8.86
N SER A 30 -7.75 10.60 -10.16
CA SER A 30 -8.83 10.30 -11.10
C SER A 30 -9.11 8.80 -11.13
N ARG A 31 -10.40 8.41 -11.28
CA ARG A 31 -10.80 7.01 -11.44
C ARG A 31 -10.04 6.34 -12.58
N ARG A 32 -9.83 7.07 -13.70
CA ARG A 32 -9.07 6.55 -14.86
C ARG A 32 -7.64 6.19 -14.47
N ALA A 33 -6.96 7.03 -13.70
CA ALA A 33 -5.61 6.74 -13.23
C ALA A 33 -5.56 5.53 -12.31
N GLY A 34 -6.54 5.35 -11.42
CA GLY A 34 -6.65 4.16 -10.57
C GLY A 34 -6.87 2.88 -11.38
N VAL A 35 -7.80 2.90 -12.33
CA VAL A 35 -8.06 1.74 -13.21
C VAL A 35 -6.82 1.40 -14.04
N SER A 36 -6.18 2.39 -14.68
CA SER A 36 -4.94 2.18 -15.45
C SER A 36 -3.83 1.57 -14.60
N PHE A 37 -3.68 2.03 -13.35
CA PHE A 37 -2.70 1.49 -12.42
C PHE A 37 -2.91 -0.01 -12.18
N PHE A 38 -4.13 -0.44 -11.87
CA PHE A 38 -4.40 -1.86 -11.62
C PHE A 38 -4.31 -2.72 -12.89
N ILE A 39 -4.66 -2.19 -14.07
CA ILE A 39 -4.45 -2.89 -15.34
C ILE A 39 -2.95 -3.12 -15.59
N VAL A 40 -2.12 -2.10 -15.37
CA VAL A 40 -0.67 -2.20 -15.50
C VAL A 40 -0.10 -3.19 -14.49
N LEU A 41 -0.56 -3.16 -13.23
CA LEU A 41 -0.13 -4.13 -12.23
C LEU A 41 -0.50 -5.56 -12.63
N ALA A 42 -1.71 -5.78 -13.12
CA ALA A 42 -2.15 -7.09 -13.61
C ALA A 42 -1.25 -7.62 -14.73
N ALA A 43 -0.93 -6.77 -15.71
CA ALA A 43 -0.03 -7.15 -16.80
C ALA A 43 1.40 -7.45 -16.29
N LEU A 44 1.94 -6.62 -15.40
CA LEU A 44 3.30 -6.76 -14.87
C LEU A 44 3.45 -7.89 -13.86
N SER A 45 2.39 -8.33 -13.18
CA SER A 45 2.44 -9.41 -12.19
C SER A 45 2.81 -10.77 -12.79
N HIS A 46 2.63 -10.94 -14.08
CA HIS A 46 3.03 -12.16 -14.81
C HIS A 46 4.53 -12.21 -15.13
N PHE A 47 5.22 -11.08 -15.05
CA PHE A 47 6.66 -11.02 -15.31
C PHE A 47 7.46 -11.17 -14.02
N LYS A 48 8.45 -12.07 -14.04
CA LYS A 48 9.41 -12.30 -12.96
C LYS A 48 10.81 -12.19 -13.52
N LEU A 49 11.61 -11.30 -12.97
CA LEU A 49 13.01 -11.11 -13.34
C LEU A 49 13.87 -11.80 -12.29
N SER A 50 14.66 -12.78 -12.71
CA SER A 50 15.72 -13.39 -11.89
C SER A 50 17.02 -12.65 -12.18
N LEU A 51 17.53 -11.91 -11.20
CA LEU A 51 18.78 -11.17 -11.31
C LEU A 51 19.99 -12.04 -10.91
N SER A 52 19.77 -13.01 -10.00
CA SER A 52 20.73 -14.02 -9.58
C SER A 52 19.98 -15.22 -9.03
N ASP A 53 20.70 -16.29 -8.66
CA ASP A 53 20.09 -17.52 -8.14
C ASP A 53 19.25 -17.32 -6.87
N GLY A 54 19.48 -16.24 -6.11
CA GLY A 54 18.72 -15.92 -4.90
C GLY A 54 17.85 -14.65 -5.00
N VAL A 55 17.90 -13.89 -6.13
CA VAL A 55 17.21 -12.60 -6.24
C VAL A 55 16.16 -12.64 -7.36
N ARG A 56 14.88 -12.61 -6.96
CA ARG A 56 13.74 -12.57 -7.87
C ARG A 56 12.90 -11.32 -7.62
N ILE A 57 12.66 -10.55 -8.68
CA ILE A 57 11.90 -9.29 -8.59
C ILE A 57 10.78 -9.28 -9.63
N SER A 58 9.56 -8.94 -9.21
CA SER A 58 8.46 -8.64 -10.11
C SER A 58 8.41 -7.13 -10.40
N PRO A 59 8.36 -6.71 -11.65
CA PRO A 59 8.16 -5.30 -12.01
C PRO A 59 6.88 -4.71 -11.42
N ALA A 60 5.87 -5.55 -11.16
CA ALA A 60 4.64 -5.12 -10.51
C ALA A 60 4.88 -4.57 -9.09
N CYS A 61 5.76 -5.20 -8.29
CA CYS A 61 6.10 -4.72 -6.94
C CYS A 61 6.76 -3.35 -6.97
N ILE A 62 7.68 -3.13 -7.92
CA ILE A 62 8.33 -1.83 -8.11
C ILE A 62 7.29 -0.79 -8.54
N THR A 63 6.43 -1.12 -9.49
CA THR A 63 5.37 -0.22 -9.96
C THR A 63 4.38 0.12 -8.85
N ALA A 64 4.01 -0.85 -8.01
CA ALA A 64 3.13 -0.64 -6.87
C ALA A 64 3.71 0.33 -5.83
N ALA A 65 5.03 0.40 -5.69
CA ALA A 65 5.67 1.38 -4.82
C ALA A 65 5.89 2.74 -5.51
N VAL A 66 6.40 2.74 -6.74
CA VAL A 66 6.83 3.97 -7.44
C VAL A 66 5.64 4.80 -7.89
N TRP A 67 4.58 4.19 -8.43
CA TRP A 67 3.44 4.94 -8.96
C TRP A 67 2.72 5.81 -7.92
N PRO A 68 2.31 5.28 -6.74
CA PRO A 68 1.70 6.10 -5.70
C PRO A 68 2.67 7.15 -5.15
N LEU A 69 3.97 6.84 -5.10
CA LEU A 69 5.00 7.77 -4.65
C LEU A 69 5.11 8.97 -5.60
N VAL A 70 5.24 8.73 -6.91
CA VAL A 70 5.27 9.79 -7.94
C VAL A 70 3.99 10.62 -7.87
N PHE A 71 2.84 9.98 -7.66
CA PHE A 71 1.56 10.66 -7.52
C PHE A 71 1.55 11.57 -6.28
N ALA A 72 2.02 11.10 -5.12
CA ALA A 72 2.10 11.89 -3.89
C ALA A 72 3.00 13.13 -4.06
N PHE A 73 4.13 12.99 -4.77
CA PHE A 73 5.02 14.12 -5.08
C PHE A 73 4.42 15.12 -6.08
N ARG A 74 3.71 14.64 -7.09
CA ARG A 74 3.03 15.52 -8.07
C ARG A 74 1.87 16.29 -7.46
N LYS A 75 1.15 15.70 -6.52
CA LYS A 75 -0.04 16.28 -5.86
C LYS A 75 0.29 16.81 -4.46
N ARG A 76 1.34 17.64 -4.34
CA ARG A 76 1.78 18.23 -3.07
C ARG A 76 0.68 18.92 -2.27
N ALA A 77 -0.31 19.50 -2.93
CA ALA A 77 -1.46 20.13 -2.26
C ALA A 77 -2.35 19.11 -1.52
N ALA A 78 -2.40 17.85 -1.98
CA ALA A 78 -3.17 16.79 -1.36
C ALA A 78 -2.35 15.92 -0.38
N CYS A 79 -1.02 15.99 -0.45
CA CYS A 79 -0.10 15.24 0.41
C CYS A 79 0.73 16.21 1.26
N ARG A 80 0.49 16.18 2.57
CA ARG A 80 1.23 17.00 3.55
C ARG A 80 2.62 16.47 3.75
N ALA A 81 3.68 16.84 3.35
CA ALA A 81 5.04 16.32 3.56
C ALA A 81 5.36 15.02 2.82
N PRO A 82 5.28 15.00 1.48
CA PRO A 82 5.62 13.80 0.71
C PRO A 82 7.08 13.36 0.88
N GLN A 83 7.99 14.25 1.29
CA GLN A 83 9.38 13.95 1.58
C GLN A 83 9.59 13.00 2.77
N LEU A 84 8.61 12.90 3.66
CA LEU A 84 8.68 12.00 4.82
C LEU A 84 8.25 10.56 4.50
N ILE A 85 7.66 10.29 3.33
CA ILE A 85 7.16 8.97 2.97
C ILE A 85 8.29 7.94 2.98
N LEU A 86 9.38 8.19 2.25
CA LEU A 86 10.48 7.24 2.13
C LEU A 86 11.22 7.02 3.45
N PRO A 87 11.66 8.05 4.21
CA PRO A 87 12.37 7.81 5.46
C PRO A 87 11.49 7.13 6.51
N LEU A 88 10.20 7.46 6.59
CA LEU A 88 9.30 6.77 7.51
C LEU A 88 9.01 5.33 7.07
N ALA A 89 8.82 5.08 5.78
CA ALA A 89 8.63 3.75 5.24
C ALA A 89 9.88 2.87 5.48
N ALA A 90 11.08 3.43 5.28
CA ALA A 90 12.33 2.74 5.56
C ALA A 90 12.48 2.43 7.05
N LEU A 91 12.30 3.42 7.93
CA LEU A 91 12.40 3.23 9.37
C LEU A 91 11.41 2.16 9.86
N CYS A 92 10.13 2.29 9.50
CA CYS A 92 9.10 1.33 9.89
C CYS A 92 9.34 -0.05 9.27
N GLY A 93 9.79 -0.14 8.01
CA GLY A 93 10.05 -1.40 7.32
C GLY A 93 11.21 -2.16 7.95
N ILE A 94 12.32 -1.48 8.23
CA ILE A 94 13.50 -2.08 8.88
C ILE A 94 13.17 -2.52 10.31
N THR A 95 12.48 -1.69 11.10
CA THR A 95 12.08 -2.06 12.46
C THR A 95 11.09 -3.22 12.48
N ALA A 96 10.12 -3.22 11.56
CA ALA A 96 9.18 -4.33 11.44
C ALA A 96 9.88 -5.64 11.01
N SER A 97 10.84 -5.57 10.09
CA SER A 97 11.65 -6.71 9.69
C SER A 97 12.40 -7.32 10.88
N ALA A 98 13.02 -6.49 11.72
CA ALA A 98 13.73 -6.94 12.92
C ALA A 98 12.78 -7.59 13.96
N LEU A 99 11.51 -7.22 13.97
CA LEU A 99 10.50 -7.79 14.89
C LEU A 99 9.82 -9.06 14.34
N MET A 100 9.89 -9.31 13.03
CA MET A 100 9.25 -10.46 12.38
C MET A 100 9.57 -11.82 13.02
N PRO A 101 10.82 -12.14 13.39
CA PRO A 101 11.15 -13.42 14.03
C PRO A 101 10.40 -13.65 15.35
N TYR A 102 9.99 -12.57 16.03
CA TYR A 102 9.32 -12.64 17.34
C TYR A 102 7.79 -12.63 17.24
N VAL A 103 7.23 -12.08 16.17
CA VAL A 103 5.78 -11.84 16.04
C VAL A 103 5.16 -12.70 14.94
N GLY A 104 5.99 -13.19 14.02
CA GLY A 104 5.50 -13.68 12.74
C GLY A 104 5.38 -15.18 12.61
N GLY A 105 4.24 -15.61 12.11
CA GLY A 105 4.07 -16.75 11.21
C GLY A 105 4.00 -16.22 9.77
N GLU A 106 3.60 -17.08 8.83
CA GLU A 106 3.50 -16.77 7.39
C GLU A 106 2.66 -15.52 7.04
N GLY A 107 1.79 -15.06 7.96
CA GLY A 107 0.97 -13.84 7.80
C GLY A 107 1.55 -12.56 8.39
N GLY A 108 2.71 -12.60 9.05
CA GLY A 108 3.27 -11.46 9.78
C GLY A 108 3.53 -10.25 8.89
N ALA A 109 4.15 -10.45 7.73
CA ALA A 109 4.41 -9.37 6.77
C ALA A 109 3.12 -8.74 6.22
N LEU A 110 2.10 -9.53 5.93
CA LEU A 110 0.79 -9.06 5.50
C LEU A 110 0.13 -8.21 6.59
N PHE A 111 0.12 -8.72 7.83
CA PHE A 111 -0.47 -8.03 8.98
C PHE A 111 0.25 -6.70 9.26
N ALA A 112 1.59 -6.70 9.26
CA ALA A 112 2.37 -5.49 9.43
C ALA A 112 2.09 -4.46 8.32
N SER A 113 2.00 -4.89 7.06
CA SER A 113 1.69 -4.02 5.92
C SER A 113 0.30 -3.40 6.04
N VAL A 114 -0.71 -4.17 6.42
CA VAL A 114 -2.08 -3.69 6.63
C VAL A 114 -2.14 -2.68 7.77
N LEU A 115 -1.60 -3.01 8.93
CA LEU A 115 -1.70 -2.20 10.13
C LEU A 115 -0.95 -0.86 9.99
N THR A 116 0.31 -0.91 9.56
CA THR A 116 1.15 0.29 9.42
C THR A 116 0.64 1.20 8.30
N SER A 117 0.18 0.63 7.20
CA SER A 117 -0.39 1.41 6.08
C SER A 117 -1.72 2.07 6.46
N ALA A 118 -2.59 1.34 7.17
CA ALA A 118 -3.84 1.89 7.69
C ALA A 118 -3.58 3.07 8.64
N ALA A 119 -2.62 2.93 9.56
CA ALA A 119 -2.21 3.98 10.47
C ALA A 119 -1.65 5.21 9.73
N ALA A 120 -0.74 5.00 8.76
CA ALA A 120 -0.19 6.07 7.93
C ALA A 120 -1.28 6.81 7.14
N GLY A 121 -2.23 6.08 6.56
CA GLY A 121 -3.37 6.66 5.83
C GLY A 121 -4.33 7.42 6.74
N ALA A 122 -4.59 6.92 7.94
CA ALA A 122 -5.45 7.58 8.92
C ALA A 122 -4.85 8.90 9.42
N LEU A 123 -3.53 8.93 9.65
CA LEU A 123 -2.81 10.09 10.18
C LEU A 123 -2.49 11.14 9.09
N ALA A 124 -1.91 10.73 7.98
CA ALA A 124 -1.37 11.63 6.96
C ALA A 124 -2.23 11.74 5.69
N GLY A 125 -3.30 10.95 5.59
CA GLY A 125 -4.25 10.99 4.47
C GLY A 125 -3.98 9.97 3.36
N LEU A 126 -4.93 9.86 2.42
CA LEU A 126 -4.95 8.80 1.41
C LEU A 126 -3.71 8.78 0.51
N PRO A 127 -3.25 9.91 -0.11
CA PRO A 127 -2.08 9.85 -1.00
C PRO A 127 -0.80 9.43 -0.27
N PHE A 128 -0.62 9.90 0.97
CA PHE A 128 0.51 9.51 1.80
C PHE A 128 0.47 8.02 2.13
N GLY A 129 -0.67 7.52 2.62
CA GLY A 129 -0.84 6.13 3.01
C GLY A 129 -0.62 5.15 1.85
N LEU A 130 -1.13 5.47 0.64
CA LEU A 130 -0.92 4.64 -0.55
C LEU A 130 0.57 4.55 -0.94
N ALA A 131 1.27 5.69 -0.97
CA ALA A 131 2.69 5.71 -1.28
C ALA A 131 3.55 5.06 -0.17
N PHE A 132 3.16 5.26 1.08
CA PHE A 132 3.79 4.61 2.23
C PHE A 132 3.66 3.09 2.15
N SER A 133 2.46 2.55 1.87
CA SER A 133 2.19 1.12 1.80
C SER A 133 3.12 0.40 0.81
N GLY A 134 3.23 0.93 -0.42
CA GLY A 134 4.10 0.35 -1.43
C GLY A 134 5.58 0.37 -1.01
N SER A 135 6.05 1.51 -0.50
CA SER A 135 7.45 1.69 -0.08
C SER A 135 7.78 0.88 1.18
N PHE A 136 6.89 0.87 2.18
CA PHE A 136 7.07 0.11 3.43
C PHE A 136 7.31 -1.37 3.17
N THR A 137 6.48 -1.99 2.33
CA THR A 137 6.61 -3.42 2.02
C THR A 137 7.93 -3.74 1.31
N LEU A 138 8.40 -2.85 0.42
CA LEU A 138 9.71 -3.03 -0.20
C LEU A 138 10.84 -3.01 0.85
N PHE A 139 10.84 -2.04 1.76
CA PHE A 139 11.83 -1.96 2.82
C PHE A 139 11.75 -3.13 3.79
N LEU A 140 10.54 -3.57 4.15
CA LEU A 140 10.30 -4.70 5.02
C LEU A 140 10.95 -5.97 4.47
N ILE A 141 10.65 -6.31 3.22
CA ILE A 141 11.13 -7.55 2.60
C ILE A 141 12.63 -7.46 2.27
N THR A 142 13.09 -6.29 1.79
CA THR A 142 14.52 -6.10 1.50
C THR A 142 15.36 -6.18 2.76
N ALA A 143 14.93 -5.57 3.86
CA ALA A 143 15.64 -5.64 5.13
C ALA A 143 15.66 -7.07 5.68
N GLY A 144 14.57 -7.83 5.56
CA GLY A 144 14.51 -9.25 5.92
C GLY A 144 15.50 -10.09 5.12
N GLY A 145 15.51 -9.93 3.80
CA GLY A 145 16.46 -10.65 2.93
C GLY A 145 17.92 -10.29 3.20
N VAL A 146 18.21 -9.02 3.53
CA VAL A 146 19.57 -8.61 3.93
C VAL A 146 19.95 -9.21 5.29
N ALA A 147 19.05 -9.21 6.27
CA ALA A 147 19.31 -9.83 7.57
C ALA A 147 19.61 -11.32 7.43
N GLU A 148 18.81 -12.04 6.65
CA GLU A 148 19.02 -13.47 6.35
C GLU A 148 20.34 -13.71 5.61
N ALA A 149 20.72 -12.82 4.68
CA ALA A 149 21.99 -12.90 3.98
C ALA A 149 23.20 -12.71 4.90
N LEU A 150 23.08 -11.84 5.92
CA LEU A 150 24.15 -11.65 6.91
C LEU A 150 24.33 -12.87 7.82
N GLU A 151 23.24 -13.61 8.09
CA GLU A 151 23.29 -14.82 8.93
C GLU A 151 23.74 -16.07 8.14
N SER A 152 23.20 -16.25 6.94
CA SER A 152 23.40 -17.47 6.13
C SER A 152 24.55 -17.36 5.11
N GLY A 153 25.03 -16.15 4.80
CA GLY A 153 25.99 -15.88 3.73
C GLY A 153 25.39 -15.95 2.33
N ILE A 154 24.08 -16.21 2.18
CA ILE A 154 23.37 -16.34 0.90
C ILE A 154 22.27 -15.29 0.85
N MET A 155 22.32 -14.42 -0.16
CA MET A 155 21.27 -13.43 -0.36
C MET A 155 20.03 -14.06 -1.00
N PHE A 156 18.94 -14.11 -0.25
CA PHE A 156 17.65 -14.55 -0.76
C PHE A 156 16.65 -13.40 -0.70
N LEU A 157 16.30 -12.83 -1.85
CA LEU A 157 15.38 -11.71 -1.96
C LEU A 157 14.27 -12.01 -2.96
N GLU A 158 13.06 -12.22 -2.47
CA GLU A 158 11.92 -12.53 -3.31
C GLU A 158 10.85 -11.41 -3.25
N LEU A 159 10.96 -10.44 -4.15
CA LEU A 159 9.97 -9.39 -4.38
C LEU A 159 8.97 -9.83 -5.46
N THR A 160 8.21 -10.88 -5.18
CA THR A 160 7.26 -11.49 -6.11
C THR A 160 5.79 -11.30 -5.66
N ASN A 161 4.95 -12.26 -5.97
CA ASN A 161 3.51 -12.16 -5.73
C ASN A 161 3.14 -11.97 -4.25
N GLY A 162 3.91 -12.55 -3.31
CA GLY A 162 3.71 -12.36 -1.87
C GLY A 162 3.94 -10.90 -1.46
N ALA A 163 5.00 -10.28 -1.96
CA ALA A 163 5.30 -8.88 -1.74
C ALA A 163 4.20 -7.98 -2.33
N LEU A 164 3.77 -8.26 -3.57
CA LEU A 164 2.68 -7.54 -4.22
C LEU A 164 1.37 -7.66 -3.43
N ALA A 165 1.05 -8.84 -2.92
CA ALA A 165 -0.13 -9.06 -2.09
C ALA A 165 -0.09 -8.19 -0.81
N CYS A 166 1.05 -8.11 -0.13
CA CYS A 166 1.23 -7.25 1.04
C CYS A 166 1.04 -5.76 0.70
N GLN A 167 1.61 -5.30 -0.43
CA GLN A 167 1.43 -3.92 -0.90
C GLN A 167 -0.03 -3.59 -1.18
N LEU A 168 -0.73 -4.45 -1.92
CA LEU A 168 -2.13 -4.27 -2.28
C LEU A 168 -3.06 -4.33 -1.07
N ALA A 169 -2.83 -5.26 -0.14
CA ALA A 169 -3.61 -5.34 1.09
C ALA A 169 -3.43 -4.08 1.95
N GLY A 170 -2.22 -3.57 2.08
CA GLY A 170 -1.96 -2.30 2.75
C GLY A 170 -2.65 -1.11 2.06
N MET A 171 -2.63 -1.03 0.73
CA MET A 171 -3.34 0.01 -0.02
C MET A 171 -4.86 -0.07 0.15
N LEU A 172 -5.44 -1.28 0.14
CA LEU A 172 -6.86 -1.49 0.41
C LEU A 172 -7.23 -1.07 1.83
N ALA A 173 -6.39 -1.36 2.83
CA ALA A 173 -6.60 -0.93 4.21
C ALA A 173 -6.62 0.61 4.32
N VAL A 174 -5.70 1.31 3.64
CA VAL A 174 -5.68 2.78 3.56
C VAL A 174 -6.98 3.30 2.95
N CYS A 175 -7.44 2.73 1.84
CA CYS A 175 -8.69 3.12 1.19
C CYS A 175 -9.90 2.89 2.10
N SER A 176 -9.96 1.75 2.79
CA SER A 176 -11.03 1.42 3.73
C SER A 176 -11.08 2.40 4.91
N CYS A 177 -9.94 2.73 5.50
CA CYS A 177 -9.85 3.76 6.56
C CYS A 177 -10.33 5.13 6.08
N ALA A 178 -9.98 5.52 4.85
CA ALA A 178 -10.42 6.79 4.27
C ALA A 178 -11.94 6.82 4.05
N LEU A 179 -12.54 5.71 3.61
CA LEU A 179 -13.99 5.56 3.44
C LEU A 179 -14.71 5.62 4.78
N ILE A 180 -14.25 4.89 5.80
CA ILE A 180 -14.84 4.90 7.14
C ILE A 180 -14.81 6.33 7.72
N LYS A 181 -13.68 7.01 7.63
CA LYS A 181 -13.53 8.40 8.09
C LYS A 181 -14.50 9.36 7.39
N GLN A 182 -14.76 9.13 6.10
CA GLN A 182 -15.71 9.93 5.33
C GLN A 182 -17.15 9.67 5.80
N THR A 183 -17.55 8.41 5.97
CA THR A 183 -18.89 8.02 6.42
C THR A 183 -19.19 8.60 7.81
N LEU A 184 -18.24 8.47 8.74
CA LEU A 184 -18.38 9.03 10.07
C LEU A 184 -18.58 10.56 10.05
N ARG A 185 -17.83 11.28 9.21
CA ARG A 185 -17.97 12.74 9.08
C ARG A 185 -19.32 13.16 8.49
N THR A 186 -19.88 12.40 7.56
CA THR A 186 -21.21 12.69 7.01
C THR A 186 -22.30 12.44 8.06
N SER A 187 -22.24 11.33 8.80
CA SER A 187 -23.20 11.01 9.86
C SER A 187 -23.23 12.07 10.98
N VAL A 188 -22.06 12.54 11.41
CA VAL A 188 -21.97 13.59 12.43
C VAL A 188 -22.57 14.91 11.95
N ARG A 189 -22.38 15.29 10.69
CA ARG A 189 -22.98 16.51 10.12
C ARG A 189 -24.50 16.42 10.06
N THR A 190 -25.04 15.30 9.59
CA THR A 190 -26.51 15.11 9.52
C THR A 190 -27.12 15.23 10.91
N TYR A 191 -26.50 14.63 11.93
CA TYR A 191 -26.99 14.71 13.32
C TYR A 191 -26.89 16.12 13.91
N SER A 192 -25.88 16.91 13.54
CA SER A 192 -25.75 18.31 13.97
C SER A 192 -26.82 19.19 13.35
N ASP A 193 -27.12 19.00 12.06
CA ASP A 193 -28.11 19.78 11.32
C ASP A 193 -29.54 19.52 11.85
N GLU A 194 -29.86 18.28 12.25
CA GLU A 194 -31.15 17.93 12.86
C GLU A 194 -31.38 18.58 14.24
N ARG A 195 -30.30 18.86 15.00
CA ARG A 195 -30.39 19.53 16.30
C ARG A 195 -30.57 21.05 16.21
N THR A 196 -30.10 21.64 15.09
CA THR A 196 -30.25 23.11 14.91
C THR A 196 -31.60 23.50 14.34
N VAL A 197 -32.43 22.56 13.91
CA VAL A 197 -33.80 22.79 13.37
C VAL A 197 -34.88 22.60 14.42
N LYS A 198 -34.52 22.17 15.62
CA LYS A 198 -35.43 22.10 16.80
C LYS A 198 -35.16 23.27 17.77
#